data_06300ec0e032dc755401a8f91140d9ff
#
_entry.id   06300ec0e032dc755401a8f91140d9ff
#
_cell.length_a   1.000
_cell.length_b   1.000
_cell.length_c   1.000
_cell.angle_alpha   90.00
_cell.angle_beta   90.00
_cell.angle_gamma   90.00
#
_symmetry.space_group_name_H-M   'P 1'
#
loop_
_entity.id
_entity.type
_entity.pdbx_description
1 polymer ?
#
loop_
_entity_poly.entity_id
_entity_poly.type
_entity_poly.pdbx_seq_one_letter_code
_entity_poly.pdbx_strand_id
1 'polypeptide(L)'
;MSNIAFDVPLHQSHLLSDGEVRAYKDRIKALLKRENAVIVAHYYTDDAIQELAEETGGCVSDSLEMARFGAACDADTLIVAGVKFMGETAKILSPQKRVLMPTLEATCSLDLGCPIDKFSAFCDDHPDHTVVVYANTSAAVKARADWVVTSGIALEVVEHLMDEGKPIIWAPDKYLGAYINKETGA
;
A
#
# COMPACT_ATOMS: atom_id res chain seq x y z
N MET A 1 25.57 -11.01 -21.51
CA MET A 1 24.53 -10.98 -20.45
C MET A 1 25.24 -10.55 -19.19
N SER A 2 25.11 -9.29 -18.79
CA SER A 2 25.74 -8.76 -17.58
C SER A 2 24.89 -9.19 -16.37
N ASN A 3 25.47 -10.02 -15.51
CA ASN A 3 24.91 -10.28 -14.18
C ASN A 3 24.92 -8.97 -13.38
N ILE A 4 23.78 -8.33 -13.26
CA ILE A 4 23.58 -7.26 -12.29
C ILE A 4 23.40 -7.99 -10.95
N ALA A 5 24.46 -8.13 -10.18
CA ALA A 5 24.37 -8.53 -8.79
C ALA A 5 23.78 -7.33 -8.03
N PHE A 6 22.52 -7.43 -7.66
CA PHE A 6 21.94 -6.51 -6.68
C PHE A 6 22.55 -6.87 -5.32
N ASP A 7 23.42 -6.00 -4.84
CA ASP A 7 23.89 -6.05 -3.45
C ASP A 7 22.72 -5.55 -2.58
N VAL A 8 21.82 -6.46 -2.23
CA VAL A 8 20.75 -6.17 -1.29
C VAL A 8 21.38 -6.17 0.10
N PRO A 9 21.43 -5.04 0.81
CA PRO A 9 21.92 -5.02 2.17
C PRO A 9 21.08 -6.00 2.99
N LEU A 10 21.69 -7.11 3.41
CA LEU A 10 21.09 -7.99 4.38
C LEU A 10 21.00 -7.22 5.69
N HIS A 11 19.83 -6.69 5.98
CA HIS A 11 19.54 -6.15 7.29
C HIS A 11 19.67 -7.31 8.27
N GLN A 12 20.76 -7.33 9.05
CA GLN A 12 20.87 -8.26 10.16
C GLN A 12 19.79 -7.85 11.18
N SER A 13 18.65 -8.51 11.13
CA SER A 13 17.67 -8.40 12.18
C SER A 13 18.33 -8.79 13.50
N HIS A 14 18.35 -7.88 14.45
CA HIS A 14 18.75 -8.18 15.81
C HIS A 14 17.72 -9.18 16.34
N LEU A 15 18.09 -10.47 16.40
CA LEU A 15 17.22 -11.50 16.92
C LEU A 15 17.00 -11.22 18.42
N LEU A 16 15.82 -10.71 18.75
CA LEU A 16 15.41 -10.52 20.14
C LEU A 16 15.20 -11.89 20.80
N SER A 17 15.56 -12.00 22.06
CA SER A 17 15.16 -13.15 22.86
C SER A 17 13.65 -13.13 23.13
N ASP A 18 13.04 -14.29 23.42
CA ASP A 18 11.62 -14.39 23.75
C ASP A 18 11.21 -13.47 24.92
N GLY A 19 12.14 -13.23 25.86
CA GLY A 19 11.93 -12.32 26.98
C GLY A 19 11.83 -10.87 26.54
N GLU A 20 12.69 -10.45 25.61
CA GLU A 20 12.67 -9.10 25.03
C GLU A 20 11.42 -8.89 24.17
N VAL A 21 11.06 -9.88 23.34
CA VAL A 21 9.82 -9.82 22.54
C VAL A 21 8.62 -9.60 23.43
N ARG A 22 8.48 -10.36 24.51
CA ARG A 22 7.38 -10.19 25.50
C ARG A 22 7.39 -8.80 26.11
N ALA A 23 8.54 -8.34 26.57
CA ALA A 23 8.66 -7.02 27.18
C ALA A 23 8.29 -5.89 26.20
N TYR A 24 8.69 -5.99 24.93
CA TYR A 24 8.27 -5.03 23.90
C TYR A 24 6.78 -5.12 23.61
N LYS A 25 6.20 -6.31 23.46
CA LYS A 25 4.76 -6.49 23.25
C LYS A 25 3.96 -5.83 24.38
N ASP A 26 4.31 -6.06 25.65
CA ASP A 26 3.62 -5.47 26.80
C ASP A 26 3.69 -3.94 26.81
N ARG A 27 4.85 -3.38 26.49
CA ARG A 27 5.02 -1.93 26.37
C ARG A 27 4.19 -1.34 25.22
N ILE A 28 4.18 -2.00 24.06
CA ILE A 28 3.40 -1.57 22.90
C ILE A 28 1.91 -1.62 23.21
N LYS A 29 1.40 -2.70 23.83
CA LYS A 29 0.00 -2.82 24.26
C LYS A 29 -0.42 -1.66 25.17
N ALA A 30 0.43 -1.31 26.14
CA ALA A 30 0.17 -0.18 27.02
C ALA A 30 0.13 1.17 26.27
N LEU A 31 1.03 1.35 25.30
CA LEU A 31 1.05 2.55 24.45
C LEU A 31 -0.18 2.64 23.53
N LEU A 32 -0.56 1.55 22.87
CA LEU A 32 -1.74 1.51 21.99
C LEU A 32 -3.00 1.93 22.75
N LYS A 33 -3.18 1.38 23.98
CA LYS A 33 -4.32 1.76 24.82
C LYS A 33 -4.28 3.23 25.23
N ARG A 34 -3.12 3.75 25.63
CA ARG A 34 -2.96 5.14 26.06
C ARG A 34 -3.22 6.14 24.93
N GLU A 35 -2.77 5.83 23.72
CA GLU A 35 -2.84 6.71 22.58
C GLU A 35 -4.10 6.51 21.72
N ASN A 36 -5.04 5.68 22.16
CA ASN A 36 -6.19 5.23 21.36
C ASN A 36 -5.75 4.81 19.95
N ALA A 37 -4.79 3.90 19.90
CA ALA A 37 -4.14 3.47 18.68
C ALA A 37 -4.35 1.99 18.40
N VAL A 38 -4.34 1.61 17.13
CA VAL A 38 -4.46 0.23 16.68
C VAL A 38 -3.37 -0.09 15.66
N ILE A 39 -2.89 -1.35 15.66
CA ILE A 39 -1.95 -1.83 14.65
C ILE A 39 -2.74 -2.40 13.46
N VAL A 40 -2.35 -1.98 12.26
CA VAL A 40 -2.84 -2.53 11.00
C VAL A 40 -1.64 -3.11 10.27
N ALA A 41 -1.52 -4.42 10.22
CA ALA A 41 -0.35 -5.12 9.72
C ALA A 41 -0.63 -5.83 8.39
N HIS A 42 0.32 -5.75 7.47
CA HIS A 42 0.27 -6.55 6.25
C HIS A 42 0.71 -7.98 6.55
N TYR A 43 0.08 -8.96 5.92
CA TYR A 43 0.32 -10.39 6.16
C TYR A 43 1.74 -10.89 5.83
N TYR A 44 2.60 -10.08 5.23
CA TYR A 44 4.02 -10.41 5.02
C TYR A 44 4.95 -9.90 6.14
N THR A 45 4.41 -9.20 7.15
CA THR A 45 5.22 -8.73 8.28
C THR A 45 5.61 -9.90 9.19
N ASP A 46 6.58 -9.65 10.08
CA ASP A 46 7.02 -10.64 11.05
C ASP A 46 5.85 -11.17 11.91
N ASP A 47 5.87 -12.47 12.23
CA ASP A 47 4.80 -13.15 12.98
C ASP A 47 4.50 -12.44 14.31
N ALA A 48 5.52 -11.95 15.02
CA ALA A 48 5.34 -11.23 16.28
C ALA A 48 4.57 -9.92 16.13
N ILE A 49 4.65 -9.26 14.96
CA ILE A 49 3.88 -8.05 14.63
C ILE A 49 2.44 -8.42 14.30
N GLN A 50 2.24 -9.49 13.52
CA GLN A 50 0.91 -9.99 13.18
C GLN A 50 0.14 -10.42 14.44
N GLU A 51 0.76 -11.26 15.30
CA GLU A 51 0.20 -11.66 16.58
C GLU A 51 -0.17 -10.45 17.45
N LEU A 52 0.71 -9.44 17.52
CA LEU A 52 0.46 -8.25 18.31
C LEU A 52 -0.73 -7.43 17.75
N ALA A 53 -0.87 -7.35 16.44
CA ALA A 53 -2.02 -6.69 15.81
C ALA A 53 -3.32 -7.41 16.20
N GLU A 54 -3.38 -8.74 16.09
CA GLU A 54 -4.56 -9.54 16.46
C GLU A 54 -4.88 -9.46 17.95
N GLU A 55 -3.87 -9.62 18.83
CA GLU A 55 -4.01 -9.55 20.29
C GLU A 55 -4.51 -8.17 20.80
N THR A 56 -4.35 -7.13 20.01
CA THR A 56 -4.72 -5.75 20.38
C THR A 56 -5.97 -5.22 19.63
N GLY A 57 -6.70 -6.12 18.97
CA GLY A 57 -7.91 -5.76 18.24
C GLY A 57 -7.66 -5.01 16.93
N GLY A 58 -6.46 -5.17 16.38
CA GLY A 58 -6.06 -4.67 15.08
C GLY A 58 -6.43 -5.62 13.93
N CYS A 59 -5.76 -5.45 12.80
CA CYS A 59 -6.04 -6.20 11.57
C CYS A 59 -4.74 -6.72 10.95
N VAL A 60 -4.76 -7.96 10.47
CA VAL A 60 -3.73 -8.54 9.60
C VAL A 60 -4.38 -8.87 8.26
N SER A 61 -3.97 -8.20 7.19
CA SER A 61 -4.63 -8.38 5.88
C SER A 61 -3.78 -7.87 4.70
N ASP A 62 -4.40 -7.81 3.52
CA ASP A 62 -3.87 -7.11 2.35
C ASP A 62 -4.01 -5.58 2.49
N SER A 63 -3.39 -4.85 1.56
CA SER A 63 -3.32 -3.39 1.62
C SER A 63 -4.67 -2.68 1.54
N LEU A 64 -5.67 -3.24 0.84
CA LEU A 64 -6.99 -2.64 0.73
C LEU A 64 -7.80 -2.84 2.00
N GLU A 65 -7.81 -4.07 2.51
CA GLU A 65 -8.55 -4.40 3.72
C GLU A 65 -7.95 -3.71 4.96
N MET A 66 -6.61 -3.58 5.01
CA MET A 66 -5.93 -2.73 6.00
C MET A 66 -6.48 -1.30 6.01
N ALA A 67 -6.63 -0.70 4.83
CA ALA A 67 -7.12 0.67 4.71
C ALA A 67 -8.62 0.78 5.07
N ARG A 68 -9.43 -0.20 4.68
CA ARG A 68 -10.85 -0.29 5.06
C ARG A 68 -11.05 -0.43 6.56
N PHE A 69 -10.31 -1.37 7.18
CA PHE A 69 -10.32 -1.55 8.63
C PHE A 69 -9.93 -0.24 9.33
N GLY A 70 -8.85 0.41 8.87
CA GLY A 70 -8.39 1.68 9.41
C GLY A 70 -9.45 2.78 9.31
N ALA A 71 -10.24 2.82 8.24
CA ALA A 71 -11.33 3.78 8.09
C ALA A 71 -12.51 3.47 9.02
N ALA A 72 -12.82 2.20 9.25
CA ALA A 72 -13.99 1.75 10.01
C ALA A 72 -13.78 1.70 11.52
N CYS A 73 -12.54 1.50 12.01
CA CYS A 73 -12.26 1.37 13.44
C CYS A 73 -12.39 2.72 14.19
N ASP A 74 -12.64 2.64 15.50
CA ASP A 74 -12.83 3.83 16.36
C ASP A 74 -11.50 4.47 16.85
N ALA A 75 -10.35 3.87 16.54
CA ALA A 75 -9.06 4.41 16.97
C ALA A 75 -8.73 5.74 16.27
N ASP A 76 -8.13 6.66 17.01
CA ASP A 76 -7.66 7.95 16.50
C ASP A 76 -6.32 7.84 15.75
N THR A 77 -5.56 6.79 16.05
CA THR A 77 -4.22 6.56 15.51
C THR A 77 -4.10 5.17 14.91
N LEU A 78 -3.63 5.10 13.68
CA LEU A 78 -3.30 3.85 12.98
C LEU A 78 -1.78 3.66 12.96
N ILE A 79 -1.29 2.52 13.43
CA ILE A 79 0.11 2.11 13.26
C ILE A 79 0.14 1.13 12.09
N VAL A 80 0.57 1.59 10.93
CA VAL A 80 0.59 0.77 9.71
C VAL A 80 1.93 0.05 9.60
N ALA A 81 1.92 -1.25 9.80
CA ALA A 81 3.07 -2.14 9.59
C ALA A 81 3.00 -2.71 8.17
N GLY A 82 3.72 -2.10 7.26
CA GLY A 82 3.76 -2.42 5.84
C GLY A 82 4.68 -1.46 5.08
N VAL A 83 4.54 -1.39 3.75
CA VAL A 83 5.31 -0.46 2.92
C VAL A 83 4.61 0.90 2.80
N LYS A 84 5.38 1.92 2.44
CA LYS A 84 5.00 3.33 2.46
C LYS A 84 3.64 3.62 1.83
N PHE A 85 3.35 3.13 0.62
CA PHE A 85 2.09 3.40 -0.06
C PHE A 85 0.85 2.91 0.71
N MET A 86 1.00 1.89 1.59
CA MET A 86 -0.10 1.40 2.44
C MET A 86 -0.47 2.41 3.53
N GLY A 87 0.54 3.00 4.18
CA GLY A 87 0.32 4.10 5.12
C GLY A 87 -0.27 5.34 4.45
N GLU A 88 0.20 5.68 3.24
CA GLU A 88 -0.36 6.75 2.42
C GLU A 88 -1.82 6.48 2.07
N THR A 89 -2.16 5.25 1.65
CA THR A 89 -3.54 4.84 1.34
C THR A 89 -4.43 4.91 2.59
N ALA A 90 -3.95 4.41 3.73
CA ALA A 90 -4.66 4.52 5.00
C ALA A 90 -4.93 5.99 5.36
N LYS A 91 -3.97 6.89 5.13
CA LYS A 91 -4.13 8.32 5.38
C LYS A 91 -5.12 8.98 4.42
N ILE A 92 -5.12 8.60 3.14
CA ILE A 92 -6.08 9.10 2.14
C ILE A 92 -7.52 8.72 2.54
N LEU A 93 -7.74 7.47 2.94
CA LEU A 93 -9.08 6.99 3.33
C LEU A 93 -9.50 7.41 4.75
N SER A 94 -8.56 7.86 5.58
CA SER A 94 -8.80 8.28 6.96
C SER A 94 -8.10 9.61 7.26
N PRO A 95 -8.44 10.72 6.56
CA PRO A 95 -7.71 11.97 6.66
C PRO A 95 -7.75 12.59 8.06
N GLN A 96 -8.77 12.28 8.86
CA GLN A 96 -8.93 12.74 10.24
C GLN A 96 -8.04 12.00 11.23
N LYS A 97 -7.59 10.77 10.91
CA LYS A 97 -6.79 9.95 11.81
C LYS A 97 -5.29 10.26 11.68
N ARG A 98 -4.55 10.06 12.76
CA ARG A 98 -3.09 10.04 12.74
C ARG A 98 -2.63 8.69 12.21
N VAL A 99 -1.88 8.68 11.12
CA VAL A 99 -1.28 7.46 10.56
C VAL A 99 0.22 7.52 10.79
N LEU A 100 0.75 6.52 11.45
CA LEU A 100 2.16 6.34 11.76
C LEU A 100 2.68 5.05 11.13
N MET A 101 3.94 5.05 10.75
CA MET A 101 4.64 3.88 10.24
C MET A 101 5.96 3.69 10.99
N PRO A 102 6.40 2.47 11.27
CA PRO A 102 7.69 2.19 11.90
C PRO A 102 8.88 2.74 11.09
N THR A 103 8.78 2.72 9.77
CA THR A 103 9.74 3.31 8.84
C THR A 103 9.05 3.75 7.56
N LEU A 104 9.56 4.81 6.93
CA LEU A 104 9.15 5.25 5.59
C LEU A 104 10.09 4.75 4.49
N GLU A 105 11.14 4.03 4.86
CA GLU A 105 12.12 3.45 3.92
C GLU A 105 11.64 2.14 3.30
N ALA A 106 10.69 1.46 3.96
CA ALA A 106 10.05 0.28 3.40
C ALA A 106 9.16 0.67 2.22
N THR A 107 9.58 0.32 1.00
CA THR A 107 8.94 0.72 -0.26
C THR A 107 8.58 -0.50 -1.11
N CYS A 108 7.85 -0.27 -2.20
CA CYS A 108 7.45 -1.27 -3.19
C CYS A 108 8.14 -0.97 -4.53
N SER A 109 8.60 -1.99 -5.23
CA SER A 109 9.23 -1.84 -6.55
C SER A 109 8.29 -1.21 -7.58
N LEU A 110 7.00 -1.44 -7.50
CA LEU A 110 6.01 -0.82 -8.37
C LEU A 110 5.90 0.69 -8.10
N ASP A 111 5.90 1.09 -6.81
CA ASP A 111 5.90 2.49 -6.41
C ASP A 111 7.19 3.21 -6.87
N LEU A 112 8.35 2.60 -6.60
CA LEU A 112 9.65 3.12 -7.05
C LEU A 112 9.77 3.17 -8.59
N GLY A 113 9.10 2.26 -9.30
CA GLY A 113 9.07 2.21 -10.76
C GLY A 113 8.17 3.27 -11.41
N CYS A 114 7.38 4.00 -10.63
CA CYS A 114 6.45 5.03 -11.10
C CYS A 114 6.71 6.40 -10.46
N PRO A 115 7.85 7.06 -10.75
CA PRO A 115 8.16 8.38 -10.22
C PRO A 115 7.15 9.42 -10.72
N ILE A 116 6.61 10.23 -9.80
CA ILE A 116 5.53 11.18 -10.09
C ILE A 116 5.87 12.14 -11.22
N ASP A 117 7.09 12.66 -11.31
CA ASP A 117 7.49 13.63 -12.33
C ASP A 117 7.37 13.02 -13.73
N LYS A 118 7.86 11.79 -13.93
CA LYS A 118 7.77 11.09 -15.22
C LYS A 118 6.34 10.69 -15.53
N PHE A 119 5.60 10.24 -14.51
CA PHE A 119 4.21 9.85 -14.66
C PHE A 119 3.33 11.04 -15.03
N SER A 120 3.48 12.18 -14.35
CA SER A 120 2.74 13.40 -14.68
C SER A 120 3.03 13.91 -16.09
N ALA A 121 4.30 13.95 -16.49
CA ALA A 121 4.67 14.35 -17.85
C ALA A 121 4.00 13.44 -18.91
N PHE A 122 4.01 12.13 -18.69
CA PHE A 122 3.34 11.19 -19.59
C PHE A 122 1.82 11.42 -19.66
N CYS A 123 1.17 11.68 -18.52
CA CYS A 123 -0.27 11.99 -18.50
C CYS A 123 -0.58 13.33 -19.21
N ASP A 124 0.30 14.32 -19.06
CA ASP A 124 0.12 15.64 -19.69
C ASP A 124 0.26 15.58 -21.22
N ASP A 125 1.06 14.63 -21.73
CA ASP A 125 1.18 14.34 -23.17
C ASP A 125 -0.06 13.60 -23.73
N HIS A 126 -0.94 13.08 -22.84
CA HIS A 126 -2.13 12.30 -23.21
C HIS A 126 -3.39 12.83 -22.48
N PRO A 127 -3.77 14.09 -22.70
CA PRO A 127 -4.82 14.76 -21.91
C PRO A 127 -6.22 14.16 -22.09
N ASP A 128 -6.45 13.44 -23.19
CA ASP A 128 -7.76 12.83 -23.51
C ASP A 128 -7.92 11.43 -22.89
N HIS A 129 -6.88 10.91 -22.20
CA HIS A 129 -6.92 9.59 -21.58
C HIS A 129 -7.40 9.65 -20.14
N THR A 130 -8.17 8.64 -19.74
CA THR A 130 -8.50 8.39 -18.32
C THR A 130 -7.35 7.67 -17.64
N VAL A 131 -6.90 8.21 -16.53
CA VAL A 131 -5.75 7.70 -15.80
C VAL A 131 -6.19 6.69 -14.74
N VAL A 132 -5.84 5.43 -14.93
CA VAL A 132 -6.12 4.32 -14.01
C VAL A 132 -4.82 3.83 -13.39
N VAL A 133 -4.71 3.88 -12.07
CA VAL A 133 -3.52 3.41 -11.37
C VAL A 133 -3.83 2.24 -10.43
N TYR A 134 -2.93 1.27 -10.44
CA TYR A 134 -2.92 0.23 -9.44
C TYR A 134 -2.50 0.80 -8.08
N ALA A 135 -3.14 0.35 -7.01
CA ALA A 135 -2.98 0.91 -5.66
C ALA A 135 -1.54 0.96 -5.12
N ASN A 136 -0.63 0.15 -5.68
CA ASN A 136 0.78 0.07 -5.28
C ASN A 136 1.61 1.23 -5.86
N THR A 137 1.19 2.44 -5.59
CA THR A 137 1.79 3.70 -6.03
C THR A 137 1.78 4.73 -4.90
N SER A 138 2.60 5.78 -5.04
CA SER A 138 2.65 6.88 -4.07
C SER A 138 1.32 7.67 -4.02
N ALA A 139 1.11 8.39 -2.93
CA ALA A 139 -0.02 9.32 -2.81
C ALA A 139 -0.01 10.39 -3.92
N ALA A 140 1.18 10.83 -4.35
CA ALA A 140 1.33 11.80 -5.44
C ALA A 140 0.83 11.25 -6.79
N VAL A 141 1.15 9.98 -7.10
CA VAL A 141 0.65 9.30 -8.31
C VAL A 141 -0.86 9.10 -8.22
N LYS A 142 -1.38 8.68 -7.06
CA LYS A 142 -2.82 8.56 -6.81
C LYS A 142 -3.57 9.89 -7.01
N ALA A 143 -2.97 11.00 -6.58
CA ALA A 143 -3.56 12.33 -6.74
C ALA A 143 -3.65 12.79 -8.22
N ARG A 144 -2.86 12.18 -9.12
CA ARG A 144 -2.88 12.46 -10.56
C ARG A 144 -3.85 11.53 -11.32
N ALA A 145 -4.31 10.46 -10.67
CA ALA A 145 -5.18 9.45 -11.27
C ALA A 145 -6.66 9.83 -11.16
N ASP A 146 -7.44 9.40 -12.15
CA ASP A 146 -8.91 9.43 -12.11
C ASP A 146 -9.46 8.23 -11.34
N TRP A 147 -8.79 7.08 -11.47
CA TRP A 147 -9.17 5.83 -10.81
C TRP A 147 -7.97 5.19 -10.10
N VAL A 148 -8.20 4.72 -8.88
CA VAL A 148 -7.24 3.90 -8.13
C VAL A 148 -7.88 2.53 -7.89
N VAL A 149 -7.26 1.49 -8.42
CA VAL A 149 -7.82 0.13 -8.42
C VAL A 149 -6.90 -0.88 -7.76
N THR A 150 -7.49 -1.99 -7.32
CA THR A 150 -6.75 -3.22 -6.97
C THR A 150 -6.94 -4.27 -8.07
N SER A 151 -6.16 -5.36 -8.04
CA SER A 151 -6.28 -6.44 -9.01
C SER A 151 -7.69 -7.04 -9.08
N GLY A 152 -8.41 -7.06 -7.97
CA GLY A 152 -9.76 -7.64 -7.89
C GLY A 152 -10.85 -6.87 -8.62
N ILE A 153 -10.65 -5.57 -8.90
CA ILE A 153 -11.66 -4.72 -9.57
C ILE A 153 -11.14 -4.12 -10.88
N ALA A 154 -9.88 -4.34 -11.21
CA ALA A 154 -9.23 -3.69 -12.35
C ALA A 154 -9.92 -3.99 -13.69
N LEU A 155 -10.32 -5.25 -13.92
CA LEU A 155 -11.05 -5.64 -15.15
C LEU A 155 -12.37 -4.90 -15.27
N GLU A 156 -13.20 -4.92 -14.25
CA GLU A 156 -14.52 -4.27 -14.24
C GLU A 156 -14.43 -2.76 -14.53
N VAL A 157 -13.42 -2.10 -13.95
CA VAL A 157 -13.20 -0.66 -14.17
C VAL A 157 -12.75 -0.40 -15.60
N VAL A 158 -11.85 -1.21 -16.15
CA VAL A 158 -11.39 -1.04 -17.53
C VAL A 158 -12.52 -1.32 -18.53
N GLU A 159 -13.28 -2.38 -18.35
CA GLU A 159 -14.47 -2.69 -19.16
C GLU A 159 -15.48 -1.52 -19.15
N HIS A 160 -15.78 -0.99 -17.97
CA HIS A 160 -16.66 0.17 -17.83
C HIS A 160 -16.15 1.39 -18.61
N LEU A 161 -14.86 1.70 -18.54
CA LEU A 161 -14.28 2.84 -19.25
C LEU A 161 -14.23 2.61 -20.77
N MET A 162 -14.05 1.37 -21.23
CA MET A 162 -14.13 1.01 -22.64
C MET A 162 -15.55 1.20 -23.20
N ASP A 163 -16.56 0.79 -22.43
CA ASP A 163 -17.97 0.99 -22.80
C ASP A 163 -18.32 2.48 -22.96
N GLU A 164 -17.64 3.36 -22.21
CA GLU A 164 -17.72 4.80 -22.35
C GLU A 164 -16.89 5.36 -23.53
N GLY A 165 -16.11 4.50 -24.22
CA GLY A 165 -15.25 4.89 -25.32
C GLY A 165 -14.04 5.72 -24.91
N LYS A 166 -13.56 5.57 -23.68
CA LYS A 166 -12.45 6.34 -23.11
C LYS A 166 -11.12 5.61 -23.30
N PRO A 167 -10.11 6.23 -23.92
CA PRO A 167 -8.75 5.69 -23.90
C PRO A 167 -8.18 5.74 -22.50
N ILE A 168 -7.32 4.75 -22.16
CA ILE A 168 -6.86 4.52 -20.79
C ILE A 168 -5.33 4.61 -20.71
N ILE A 169 -4.82 5.31 -19.68
CA ILE A 169 -3.46 5.18 -19.21
C ILE A 169 -3.49 4.21 -18.03
N TRP A 170 -2.71 3.13 -18.11
CA TRP A 170 -2.53 2.18 -17.01
C TRP A 170 -1.13 2.26 -16.41
N ALA A 171 -1.02 2.35 -15.07
CA ALA A 171 0.25 2.34 -14.35
C ALA A 171 0.09 1.69 -12.95
N PRO A 172 1.19 1.26 -12.30
CA PRO A 172 2.55 1.07 -12.82
C PRO A 172 2.81 -0.37 -13.28
N ASP A 173 1.94 -1.32 -12.96
CA ASP A 173 2.16 -2.75 -13.20
C ASP A 173 1.88 -3.13 -14.66
N LYS A 174 2.96 -3.24 -15.44
CA LYS A 174 2.90 -3.63 -16.86
C LYS A 174 2.34 -5.04 -17.09
N TYR A 175 2.51 -5.95 -16.11
CA TYR A 175 2.04 -7.34 -16.26
C TYR A 175 0.54 -7.45 -16.01
N LEU A 176 0.05 -6.76 -14.98
CA LEU A 176 -1.38 -6.64 -14.75
C LEU A 176 -2.04 -5.88 -15.92
N GLY A 177 -1.43 -4.79 -16.40
CA GLY A 177 -1.91 -4.07 -17.58
C GLY A 177 -1.95 -4.94 -18.84
N ALA A 178 -0.91 -5.74 -19.10
CA ALA A 178 -0.91 -6.69 -20.22
C ALA A 178 -1.98 -7.78 -20.10
N TYR A 179 -2.24 -8.26 -18.89
CA TYR A 179 -3.32 -9.21 -18.63
C TYR A 179 -4.68 -8.56 -18.91
N ILE A 180 -4.92 -7.37 -18.40
CA ILE A 180 -6.18 -6.62 -18.61
C ILE A 180 -6.39 -6.38 -20.11
N ASN A 181 -5.37 -5.89 -20.81
CA ASN A 181 -5.43 -5.66 -22.26
C ASN A 181 -5.79 -6.94 -23.03
N LYS A 182 -5.22 -8.09 -22.63
CA LYS A 182 -5.52 -9.39 -23.25
C LYS A 182 -6.98 -9.79 -23.04
N GLU A 183 -7.52 -9.60 -21.85
CA GLU A 183 -8.89 -10.03 -21.50
C GLU A 183 -9.95 -9.08 -22.07
N THR A 184 -9.68 -7.78 -22.11
CA THR A 184 -10.64 -6.74 -22.52
C THR A 184 -10.43 -6.23 -23.94
N GLY A 185 -9.22 -6.31 -24.48
CA GLY A 185 -8.85 -5.70 -25.75
C GLY A 185 -8.60 -4.18 -25.67
N ALA A 186 -8.46 -3.64 -24.44
CA ALA A 186 -8.22 -2.21 -24.19
C ALA A 186 -6.86 -1.74 -24.70
#